data_dd6ef010a5a331d270a279a9b022626f
#
_entry.id   dd6ef010a5a331d270a279a9b022626f
#
_cell.length_a   1.000
_cell.length_b   1.000
_cell.length_c   1.000
_cell.angle_alpha   90.00
_cell.angle_beta   90.00
_cell.angle_gamma   90.00
#
_symmetry.space_group_name_H-M   'P 1'
#
loop_
_entity.id
_entity.type
_entity.pdbx_description
1 polymer ?
#
loop_
_entity_poly.entity_id
_entity_poly.type
_entity_poly.pdbx_seq_one_letter_code
_entity_poly.pdbx_strand_id
1 'polypeptide(L)'
;IPNKRVRADLVFYLPKRVYDHTAIKLLNGNITINDLEGKDVYTKSTNGNIVIQKLQATMLEIEGVNGNIDVQSGAILDSIIETVNGTVTVGTTPENLSVSLVNGDVRLTMKEEHLKKIEASSVNGNVKVALPTGIGMEGNAKTSLGSINSRLTDYEVIREKKERTNQLLQFRRLSENEVARIQLSTTTGSIYLKDTDQ
;
A
#
# COMPACT_ATOMS: atom_id res chain seq x y z
N ILE A 1 -14.98 42.50 0.96
CA ILE A 1 -14.40 41.96 -0.30
C ILE A 1 -14.72 40.48 -0.30
N PRO A 2 -15.53 39.95 -1.25
CA PRO A 2 -15.82 38.52 -1.30
C PRO A 2 -14.52 37.74 -1.54
N ASN A 3 -14.24 36.76 -0.65
CA ASN A 3 -13.12 35.84 -0.78
C ASN A 3 -13.32 35.01 -2.05
N LYS A 4 -12.75 35.42 -3.15
CA LYS A 4 -12.76 34.68 -4.41
C LYS A 4 -11.80 33.49 -4.24
N ARG A 5 -12.35 32.30 -4.01
CA ARG A 5 -11.56 31.08 -4.08
C ARG A 5 -11.17 30.86 -5.54
N VAL A 6 -9.92 31.04 -5.87
CA VAL A 6 -9.38 30.69 -7.18
C VAL A 6 -9.01 29.21 -7.15
N ARG A 7 -9.64 28.42 -8.00
CA ARG A 7 -9.24 27.04 -8.31
C ARG A 7 -8.44 27.07 -9.60
N ALA A 8 -7.25 26.53 -9.58
CA ALA A 8 -6.43 26.35 -10.77
C ALA A 8 -6.18 24.86 -10.96
N ASP A 9 -6.52 24.33 -12.12
CA ASP A 9 -6.17 22.98 -12.53
C ASP A 9 -4.96 23.10 -13.46
N LEU A 10 -3.87 22.43 -13.12
CA LEU A 10 -2.62 22.45 -13.85
C LEU A 10 -2.37 21.06 -14.45
N VAL A 11 -2.23 21.00 -15.77
CA VAL A 11 -1.98 19.77 -16.52
C VAL A 11 -0.62 19.86 -17.18
N PHE A 12 0.25 18.91 -16.91
CA PHE A 12 1.54 18.76 -17.56
C PHE A 12 1.51 17.61 -18.56
N TYR A 13 1.88 17.90 -19.80
CA TYR A 13 2.12 16.89 -20.81
C TYR A 13 3.63 16.67 -20.93
N LEU A 14 4.09 15.52 -20.47
CA LEU A 14 5.50 15.18 -20.51
C LEU A 14 5.80 14.31 -21.73
N PRO A 15 6.93 14.52 -22.44
CA PRO A 15 7.39 13.61 -23.48
C PRO A 15 7.54 12.19 -22.94
N LYS A 16 7.21 11.18 -23.74
CA LYS A 16 7.34 9.78 -23.35
C LYS A 16 8.82 9.39 -23.32
N ARG A 17 9.37 9.34 -22.11
CA ARG A 17 10.76 8.92 -21.84
C ARG A 17 10.90 8.53 -20.38
N VAL A 18 11.96 7.84 -20.02
CA VAL A 18 12.34 7.57 -18.65
C VAL A 18 12.89 8.84 -18.00
N TYR A 19 12.36 9.21 -16.84
CA TYR A 19 12.83 10.33 -16.03
C TYR A 19 13.65 9.80 -14.87
N ASP A 20 14.85 10.35 -14.63
CA ASP A 20 15.68 9.90 -13.50
C ASP A 20 15.03 10.27 -12.16
N HIS A 21 14.58 11.52 -12.03
CA HIS A 21 13.90 11.99 -10.80
C HIS A 21 12.67 12.79 -11.15
N THR A 22 11.53 12.43 -10.58
CA THR A 22 10.28 13.17 -10.70
C THR A 22 9.76 13.52 -9.31
N ALA A 23 9.56 14.78 -9.01
CA ALA A 23 9.01 15.22 -7.73
C ALA A 23 7.79 16.12 -7.96
N ILE A 24 6.65 15.75 -7.37
CA ILE A 24 5.39 16.51 -7.44
C ILE A 24 4.94 16.80 -6.02
N LYS A 25 4.82 18.08 -5.67
CA LYS A 25 4.44 18.52 -4.32
C LYS A 25 3.30 19.52 -4.38
N LEU A 26 2.22 19.24 -3.68
CA LEU A 26 1.08 20.14 -3.54
C LEU A 26 0.72 20.36 -2.07
N LEU A 27 0.38 21.58 -1.72
CA LEU A 27 -0.21 21.88 -0.41
C LEU A 27 -1.70 21.58 -0.40
N ASN A 28 -2.41 22.02 -1.45
CA ASN A 28 -3.85 21.79 -1.61
C ASN A 28 -4.14 21.42 -3.05
N GLY A 29 -4.77 20.28 -3.26
CA GLY A 29 -5.16 19.80 -4.58
C GLY A 29 -4.83 18.31 -4.79
N ASN A 30 -5.45 17.74 -5.80
CA ASN A 30 -5.23 16.35 -6.16
C ASN A 30 -4.04 16.21 -7.10
N ILE A 31 -3.29 15.12 -6.93
CA ILE A 31 -2.25 14.69 -7.87
C ILE A 31 -2.80 13.50 -8.64
N THR A 32 -2.77 13.57 -9.96
CA THR A 32 -3.12 12.43 -10.82
C THR A 32 -1.99 12.19 -11.82
N ILE A 33 -1.43 10.98 -11.79
CA ILE A 33 -0.43 10.50 -12.74
C ILE A 33 -1.09 9.44 -13.60
N ASN A 34 -1.27 9.71 -14.90
CA ASN A 34 -1.96 8.80 -15.80
C ASN A 34 -1.03 7.70 -16.33
N ASP A 35 0.16 8.07 -16.81
CA ASP A 35 1.20 7.15 -17.27
C ASP A 35 2.56 7.83 -17.12
N LEU A 36 3.45 7.25 -16.33
CA LEU A 36 4.79 7.78 -16.09
C LEU A 36 5.80 6.64 -16.05
N GLU A 37 6.95 6.89 -16.64
CA GLU A 37 8.12 6.02 -16.55
C GLU A 37 9.27 6.82 -15.95
N GLY A 38 9.82 6.33 -14.84
CA GLY A 38 10.89 7.02 -14.11
C GLY A 38 11.68 6.08 -13.23
N LYS A 39 12.86 6.52 -12.77
CA LYS A 39 13.63 5.76 -11.78
C LYS A 39 13.07 6.07 -10.39
N ASP A 40 13.16 7.33 -9.97
CA ASP A 40 12.71 7.77 -8.65
C ASP A 40 11.53 8.73 -8.81
N VAL A 41 10.40 8.34 -8.27
CA VAL A 41 9.16 9.14 -8.32
C VAL A 41 8.73 9.46 -6.89
N TYR A 42 8.72 10.75 -6.57
CA TYR A 42 8.26 11.27 -5.28
C TYR A 42 7.00 12.12 -5.45
N THR A 43 5.98 11.84 -4.68
CA THR A 43 4.74 12.64 -4.65
C THR A 43 4.35 13.02 -3.24
N LYS A 44 3.97 14.28 -3.03
CA LYS A 44 3.51 14.78 -1.73
C LYS A 44 2.27 15.64 -1.86
N SER A 45 1.23 15.34 -1.06
CA SER A 45 0.07 16.20 -0.92
C SER A 45 -0.32 16.39 0.54
N THR A 46 -0.51 17.64 0.97
CA THR A 46 -1.01 17.91 2.33
C THR A 46 -2.53 17.77 2.40
N ASN A 47 -3.26 18.33 1.43
CA ASN A 47 -4.72 18.23 1.37
C ASN A 47 -5.15 17.90 -0.05
N GLY A 48 -5.41 16.63 -0.32
CA GLY A 48 -5.86 16.14 -1.61
C GLY A 48 -5.48 14.69 -1.86
N ASN A 49 -6.15 14.08 -2.80
CA ASN A 49 -5.92 12.70 -3.16
C ASN A 49 -4.72 12.58 -4.11
N ILE A 50 -4.05 11.44 -4.03
CA ILE A 50 -2.98 11.05 -4.96
C ILE A 50 -3.47 9.80 -5.70
N VAL A 51 -3.57 9.89 -7.02
CA VAL A 51 -3.98 8.79 -7.89
C VAL A 51 -2.89 8.53 -8.91
N ILE A 52 -2.36 7.32 -8.93
CA ILE A 52 -1.40 6.85 -9.90
C ILE A 52 -2.07 5.72 -10.70
N GLN A 53 -2.44 6.01 -11.95
CA GLN A 53 -3.12 5.03 -12.80
C GLN A 53 -2.14 3.99 -13.33
N LYS A 54 -0.98 4.45 -13.81
CA LYS A 54 0.09 3.58 -14.30
C LYS A 54 1.46 4.19 -14.05
N LEU A 55 2.36 3.39 -13.46
CA LEU A 55 3.72 3.81 -13.16
C LEU A 55 4.71 2.66 -13.43
N GLN A 56 5.79 2.99 -14.13
CA GLN A 56 6.97 2.13 -14.17
C GLN A 56 8.10 2.86 -13.45
N ALA A 57 8.57 2.32 -12.33
CA ALA A 57 9.58 2.98 -11.50
C ALA A 57 10.45 1.99 -10.74
N THR A 58 11.69 2.40 -10.48
CA THR A 58 12.54 1.69 -9.52
C THR A 58 12.09 2.02 -8.09
N MET A 59 11.84 3.30 -7.79
CA MET A 59 11.41 3.76 -6.48
C MET A 59 10.19 4.65 -6.60
N LEU A 60 9.16 4.35 -5.80
CA LEU A 60 8.01 5.20 -5.59
C LEU A 60 7.91 5.60 -4.12
N GLU A 61 7.92 6.90 -3.85
CA GLU A 61 7.69 7.45 -2.52
C GLU A 61 6.47 8.38 -2.54
N ILE A 62 5.53 8.14 -1.65
CA ILE A 62 4.29 8.92 -1.53
C ILE A 62 4.13 9.40 -0.08
N GLU A 63 4.01 10.71 0.11
CA GLU A 63 3.65 11.31 1.39
C GLU A 63 2.29 12.01 1.31
N GLY A 64 1.37 11.63 2.18
CA GLY A 64 0.06 12.24 2.35
C GLY A 64 -0.16 12.79 3.75
N VAL A 65 -1.01 13.81 3.90
CA VAL A 65 -1.52 14.19 5.23
C VAL A 65 -3.01 13.96 5.30
N ASN A 66 -3.78 14.55 4.39
CA ASN A 66 -5.24 14.40 4.33
C ASN A 66 -5.67 14.08 2.91
N GLY A 67 -6.11 12.87 2.67
CA GLY A 67 -6.57 12.41 1.37
C GLY A 67 -6.28 10.93 1.14
N ASN A 68 -6.91 10.38 0.14
CA ASN A 68 -6.71 8.99 -0.23
C ASN A 68 -5.55 8.86 -1.22
N ILE A 69 -4.87 7.73 -1.14
CA ILE A 69 -3.80 7.34 -2.06
C ILE A 69 -4.24 6.08 -2.80
N ASP A 70 -4.20 6.12 -4.13
CA ASP A 70 -4.60 5.02 -5.00
C ASP A 70 -3.53 4.75 -6.05
N VAL A 71 -2.86 3.61 -5.97
CA VAL A 71 -1.85 3.14 -6.93
C VAL A 71 -2.44 1.94 -7.67
N GLN A 72 -2.85 2.13 -8.93
CA GLN A 72 -3.71 1.17 -9.63
C GLN A 72 -2.92 0.11 -10.39
N SER A 73 -1.88 0.51 -11.14
CA SER A 73 -1.13 -0.43 -11.98
C SER A 73 0.30 0.03 -12.25
N GLY A 74 1.13 -0.89 -12.73
CA GLY A 74 2.49 -0.62 -13.17
C GLY A 74 3.49 -1.63 -12.63
N ALA A 75 4.75 -1.46 -13.00
CA ALA A 75 5.89 -2.21 -12.51
C ALA A 75 6.73 -1.31 -11.61
N ILE A 76 6.77 -1.60 -10.32
CA ILE A 76 7.49 -0.82 -9.31
C ILE A 76 8.37 -1.80 -8.54
N LEU A 77 9.65 -1.45 -8.35
CA LEU A 77 10.55 -2.29 -7.58
C LEU A 77 10.32 -2.04 -6.08
N ASP A 78 10.55 -0.81 -5.63
CA ASP A 78 10.39 -0.40 -4.24
C ASP A 78 9.31 0.67 -4.11
N SER A 79 8.41 0.51 -3.14
CA SER A 79 7.34 1.48 -2.87
C SER A 79 7.23 1.79 -1.39
N ILE A 80 7.28 3.08 -1.04
CA ILE A 80 7.07 3.60 0.31
C ILE A 80 5.88 4.56 0.27
N ILE A 81 4.87 4.30 1.08
CA ILE A 81 3.65 5.10 1.15
C ILE A 81 3.36 5.47 2.59
N GLU A 82 3.38 6.75 2.89
CA GLU A 82 3.10 7.28 4.21
C GLU A 82 1.96 8.28 4.17
N THR A 83 1.00 8.16 5.05
CA THR A 83 -0.07 9.15 5.19
C THR A 83 -0.60 9.24 6.62
N VAL A 84 -1.15 10.39 6.98
CA VAL A 84 -1.76 10.57 8.30
C VAL A 84 -3.22 10.17 8.27
N ASN A 85 -4.01 10.73 7.35
CA ASN A 85 -5.45 10.50 7.29
C ASN A 85 -5.89 10.13 5.86
N GLY A 86 -6.61 9.02 5.75
CA GLY A 86 -7.18 8.57 4.48
C GLY A 86 -7.01 7.08 4.26
N THR A 87 -7.45 6.62 3.12
CA THR A 87 -7.30 5.22 2.71
C THR A 87 -6.15 5.10 1.71
N VAL A 88 -5.30 4.09 1.91
CA VAL A 88 -4.29 3.70 0.91
C VAL A 88 -4.77 2.44 0.21
N THR A 89 -4.87 2.52 -1.11
CA THR A 89 -5.20 1.38 -1.98
C THR A 89 -4.04 1.14 -2.95
N VAL A 90 -3.55 -0.11 -2.99
CA VAL A 90 -2.50 -0.53 -3.93
C VAL A 90 -2.99 -1.75 -4.68
N GLY A 91 -3.19 -1.61 -5.99
CA GLY A 91 -3.66 -2.65 -6.91
C GLY A 91 -2.56 -3.25 -7.81
N THR A 92 -1.32 -2.77 -7.66
CA THR A 92 -0.14 -3.32 -8.32
C THR A 92 0.72 -4.08 -7.32
N THR A 93 1.66 -4.89 -7.80
CA THR A 93 2.55 -5.71 -6.96
C THR A 93 3.99 -5.20 -7.06
N PRO A 94 4.44 -4.29 -6.17
CA PRO A 94 5.86 -3.98 -6.03
C PRO A 94 6.63 -5.21 -5.50
N GLU A 95 7.93 -5.30 -5.77
CA GLU A 95 8.76 -6.32 -5.11
C GLU A 95 8.81 -6.07 -3.60
N ASN A 96 9.02 -4.80 -3.21
CA ASN A 96 9.02 -4.38 -1.81
C ASN A 96 8.01 -3.25 -1.60
N LEU A 97 7.09 -3.44 -0.67
CA LEU A 97 6.06 -2.47 -0.33
C LEU A 97 6.07 -2.15 1.16
N SER A 98 6.19 -0.87 1.48
CA SER A 98 6.01 -0.34 2.83
C SER A 98 4.87 0.67 2.86
N VAL A 99 3.87 0.45 3.71
CA VAL A 99 2.71 1.33 3.88
C VAL A 99 2.52 1.66 5.35
N SER A 100 2.50 2.94 5.69
CA SER A 100 2.30 3.42 7.06
C SER A 100 1.21 4.49 7.14
N LEU A 101 0.21 4.24 7.98
CA LEU A 101 -0.90 5.15 8.23
C LEU A 101 -1.09 5.44 9.72
N VAL A 102 -1.61 6.62 10.02
CA VAL A 102 -2.11 6.91 11.37
C VAL A 102 -3.62 6.61 11.45
N ASN A 103 -4.42 7.21 10.60
CA ASN A 103 -5.88 7.04 10.61
C ASN A 103 -6.41 6.67 9.23
N GLY A 104 -6.89 5.46 9.08
CA GLY A 104 -7.51 4.98 7.85
C GLY A 104 -7.19 3.53 7.51
N ASP A 105 -7.77 3.05 6.46
CA ASP A 105 -7.64 1.67 6.01
C ASP A 105 -6.49 1.51 5.00
N VAL A 106 -5.80 0.38 5.09
CA VAL A 106 -4.89 -0.12 4.06
C VAL A 106 -5.58 -1.23 3.27
N ARG A 107 -5.57 -1.12 1.94
CA ARG A 107 -6.11 -2.13 1.01
C ARG A 107 -5.07 -2.48 -0.03
N LEU A 108 -4.53 -3.68 0.07
CA LEU A 108 -3.48 -4.19 -0.82
C LEU A 108 -4.03 -5.38 -1.62
N THR A 109 -3.85 -5.34 -2.93
CA THR A 109 -4.22 -6.44 -3.82
C THR A 109 -3.01 -6.80 -4.66
N MET A 110 -2.29 -7.83 -4.23
CA MET A 110 -1.10 -8.35 -4.92
C MET A 110 -1.51 -9.45 -5.88
N LYS A 111 -1.13 -9.32 -7.14
CA LYS A 111 -1.55 -10.24 -8.20
C LYS A 111 -0.40 -11.05 -8.78
N GLU A 112 0.82 -10.59 -8.60
CA GLU A 112 2.00 -11.14 -9.26
C GLU A 112 2.94 -11.81 -8.25
N GLU A 113 3.66 -12.82 -8.70
CA GLU A 113 4.47 -13.70 -7.85
C GLU A 113 5.87 -13.16 -7.52
N HIS A 114 6.26 -12.01 -8.07
CA HIS A 114 7.56 -11.41 -7.81
C HIS A 114 7.65 -10.62 -6.49
N LEU A 115 6.61 -10.69 -5.68
CA LEU A 115 6.54 -10.07 -4.36
C LEU A 115 7.61 -10.64 -3.42
N LYS A 116 8.42 -9.77 -2.82
CA LYS A 116 9.45 -10.15 -1.82
C LYS A 116 9.08 -9.70 -0.42
N LYS A 117 8.49 -8.50 -0.28
CA LYS A 117 8.21 -7.94 1.04
C LYS A 117 6.97 -7.07 1.05
N ILE A 118 6.14 -7.24 2.08
CA ILE A 118 5.08 -6.29 2.47
C ILE A 118 5.27 -5.93 3.93
N GLU A 119 5.32 -4.64 4.21
CA GLU A 119 5.15 -4.06 5.54
C GLU A 119 3.95 -3.10 5.48
N ALA A 120 2.88 -3.40 6.19
CA ALA A 120 1.71 -2.54 6.23
C ALA A 120 1.27 -2.30 7.67
N SER A 121 1.15 -1.04 8.04
CA SER A 121 0.78 -0.62 9.38
C SER A 121 -0.28 0.48 9.37
N SER A 122 -1.20 0.41 10.35
CA SER A 122 -2.13 1.50 10.66
C SER A 122 -2.24 1.64 12.17
N VAL A 123 -2.37 2.85 12.68
CA VAL A 123 -2.69 3.01 14.11
C VAL A 123 -4.18 2.81 14.32
N ASN A 124 -5.02 3.52 13.57
CA ASN A 124 -6.49 3.43 13.67
C ASN A 124 -7.08 3.10 12.30
N GLY A 125 -7.34 1.84 12.05
CA GLY A 125 -7.93 1.37 10.79
C GLY A 125 -7.65 -0.09 10.50
N ASN A 126 -8.27 -0.60 9.45
CA ASN A 126 -8.14 -1.98 9.06
C ASN A 126 -7.02 -2.15 8.02
N VAL A 127 -6.35 -3.31 8.08
CA VAL A 127 -5.38 -3.72 7.07
C VAL A 127 -5.95 -4.92 6.32
N LYS A 128 -6.24 -4.74 5.03
CA LYS A 128 -6.80 -5.77 4.15
C LYS A 128 -5.80 -6.11 3.06
N VAL A 129 -5.40 -7.37 2.99
CA VAL A 129 -4.39 -7.84 2.04
C VAL A 129 -4.90 -9.05 1.30
N ALA A 130 -4.91 -8.97 -0.03
CA ALA A 130 -5.10 -10.08 -0.91
C ALA A 130 -3.74 -10.49 -1.51
N LEU A 131 -3.38 -11.77 -1.41
CA LEU A 131 -2.08 -12.32 -1.78
C LEU A 131 -2.22 -13.37 -2.88
N PRO A 132 -1.25 -13.50 -3.81
CA PRO A 132 -1.27 -14.55 -4.81
C PRO A 132 -1.20 -15.94 -4.17
N THR A 133 -1.87 -16.92 -4.78
CA THR A 133 -1.90 -18.30 -4.29
C THR A 133 -0.59 -19.07 -4.54
N GLY A 134 0.14 -18.73 -5.59
CA GLY A 134 1.34 -19.45 -6.04
C GLY A 134 2.64 -19.15 -5.30
N ILE A 135 2.68 -18.15 -4.39
CA ILE A 135 3.91 -17.74 -3.73
C ILE A 135 4.12 -18.41 -2.37
N GLY A 136 5.38 -18.74 -2.07
CA GLY A 136 5.81 -19.00 -0.70
C GLY A 136 5.79 -17.72 0.13
N MET A 137 5.37 -17.82 1.39
CA MET A 137 5.35 -16.66 2.27
C MET A 137 5.58 -17.02 3.73
N GLU A 138 6.22 -16.09 4.44
CA GLU A 138 6.24 -16.06 5.91
C GLU A 138 5.58 -14.77 6.38
N GLY A 139 4.56 -14.91 7.21
CA GLY A 139 3.75 -13.78 7.64
C GLY A 139 3.62 -13.63 9.14
N ASN A 140 3.57 -12.37 9.56
CA ASN A 140 3.28 -11.95 10.93
C ASN A 140 2.23 -10.86 10.90
N ALA A 141 1.04 -11.17 11.40
CA ALA A 141 -0.04 -10.21 11.56
C ALA A 141 -0.30 -9.96 13.05
N LYS A 142 -0.40 -8.70 13.47
CA LYS A 142 -0.59 -8.30 14.87
C LYS A 142 -1.61 -7.16 14.99
N THR A 143 -2.54 -7.29 15.93
CA THR A 143 -3.44 -6.19 16.32
C THR A 143 -3.56 -6.11 17.83
N SER A 144 -3.63 -4.89 18.38
CA SER A 144 -3.83 -4.70 19.82
C SER A 144 -5.33 -4.69 20.18
N LEU A 145 -6.14 -3.96 19.43
CA LEU A 145 -7.60 -3.86 19.65
C LEU A 145 -8.31 -4.14 18.32
N GLY A 146 -8.66 -5.40 18.08
CA GLY A 146 -9.30 -5.85 16.85
C GLY A 146 -9.21 -7.35 16.66
N SER A 147 -9.44 -7.81 15.46
CA SER A 147 -9.38 -9.23 15.10
C SER A 147 -8.48 -9.49 13.90
N ILE A 148 -7.93 -10.69 13.83
CA ILE A 148 -7.20 -11.19 12.66
C ILE A 148 -8.04 -12.26 12.00
N ASN A 149 -8.45 -12.01 10.76
CA ASN A 149 -9.28 -12.92 9.97
C ASN A 149 -8.50 -13.37 8.73
N SER A 150 -8.11 -14.63 8.69
CA SER A 150 -7.43 -15.23 7.55
C SER A 150 -8.37 -16.17 6.78
N ARG A 151 -8.39 -15.97 5.45
CA ARG A 151 -9.03 -16.86 4.47
C ARG A 151 -8.02 -17.30 3.41
N LEU A 152 -6.74 -17.35 3.79
CA LEU A 152 -5.70 -17.89 2.93
C LEU A 152 -5.90 -19.41 2.78
N THR A 153 -5.53 -19.95 1.63
CA THR A 153 -5.47 -21.38 1.38
C THR A 153 -4.05 -21.90 1.49
N ASP A 154 -3.88 -23.20 1.75
CA ASP A 154 -2.60 -23.91 1.73
C ASP A 154 -1.50 -23.27 2.58
N TYR A 155 -1.84 -22.82 3.80
CA TYR A 155 -0.88 -22.25 4.72
C TYR A 155 -0.87 -22.95 6.08
N GLU A 156 0.25 -22.91 6.74
CA GLU A 156 0.46 -23.44 8.09
C GLU A 156 0.44 -22.31 9.11
N VAL A 157 -0.24 -22.50 10.22
CA VAL A 157 -0.20 -21.60 11.36
C VAL A 157 0.98 -22.01 12.25
N ILE A 158 2.01 -21.16 12.35
CA ILE A 158 3.17 -21.38 13.20
C ILE A 158 2.85 -21.02 14.65
N ARG A 159 2.16 -19.89 14.83
CA ARG A 159 1.74 -19.41 16.14
C ARG A 159 0.48 -18.57 16.03
N GLU A 160 -0.45 -18.82 16.91
CA GLU A 160 -1.67 -18.03 17.03
C GLU A 160 -1.89 -17.64 18.50
N LYS A 161 -2.26 -16.36 18.72
CA LYS A 161 -2.69 -15.85 20.00
C LYS A 161 -3.98 -15.06 19.78
N LYS A 162 -5.07 -15.49 20.42
CA LYS A 162 -6.39 -14.85 20.35
C LYS A 162 -6.81 -14.38 21.72
N GLU A 163 -6.24 -13.30 22.19
CA GLU A 163 -6.68 -12.64 23.40
C GLU A 163 -7.65 -11.49 23.08
N ARG A 164 -8.43 -11.05 24.06
CA ARG A 164 -9.35 -9.92 23.90
C ARG A 164 -8.62 -8.65 23.47
N THR A 165 -7.42 -8.48 23.98
CA THR A 165 -6.45 -7.48 23.57
C THR A 165 -5.18 -8.20 23.13
N ASN A 166 -4.59 -7.79 22.02
CA ASN A 166 -3.35 -8.34 21.48
C ASN A 166 -3.53 -9.71 20.79
N GLN A 167 -3.97 -9.69 19.54
CA GLN A 167 -3.99 -10.86 18.68
C GLN A 167 -2.72 -10.93 17.83
N LEU A 168 -2.26 -12.15 17.60
CA LEU A 168 -1.09 -12.46 16.78
C LEU A 168 -1.40 -13.67 15.90
N LEU A 169 -1.03 -13.60 14.64
CA LEU A 169 -1.01 -14.73 13.72
C LEU A 169 0.33 -14.77 13.00
N GLN A 170 1.11 -15.82 13.24
CA GLN A 170 2.30 -16.16 12.47
C GLN A 170 1.99 -17.34 11.59
N PHE A 171 2.25 -17.20 10.31
CA PHE A 171 1.87 -18.19 9.31
C PHE A 171 2.95 -18.35 8.25
N ARG A 172 2.92 -19.48 7.56
CA ARG A 172 3.82 -19.80 6.47
C ARG A 172 3.10 -20.59 5.38
N ARG A 173 3.39 -20.26 4.14
CA ARG A 173 3.06 -21.07 2.96
C ARG A 173 4.37 -21.51 2.32
N LEU A 174 4.56 -22.80 2.16
CA LEU A 174 5.73 -23.36 1.50
C LEU A 174 5.59 -23.24 -0.01
N SER A 175 6.68 -22.97 -0.69
CA SER A 175 6.80 -22.99 -2.14
C SER A 175 8.23 -23.39 -2.49
N GLU A 176 8.45 -23.88 -3.69
CA GLU A 176 9.78 -24.14 -4.24
C GLU A 176 10.51 -22.86 -4.64
N ASN A 177 9.78 -21.75 -4.74
CA ASN A 177 10.29 -20.43 -5.11
C ASN A 177 10.67 -19.59 -3.88
N GLU A 178 11.12 -18.36 -4.13
CA GLU A 178 11.44 -17.38 -3.08
C GLU A 178 10.25 -17.17 -2.12
N VAL A 179 10.57 -16.94 -0.85
CA VAL A 179 9.59 -16.76 0.20
C VAL A 179 9.39 -15.26 0.46
N ALA A 180 8.19 -14.76 0.22
CA ALA A 180 7.82 -13.40 0.52
C ALA A 180 7.66 -13.18 2.03
N ARG A 181 8.10 -12.03 2.55
CA ARG A 181 7.91 -11.63 3.95
C ARG A 181 6.74 -10.68 4.10
N ILE A 182 5.78 -11.06 4.93
CA ILE A 182 4.54 -10.30 5.15
C ILE A 182 4.48 -9.84 6.60
N GLN A 183 4.55 -8.54 6.85
CA GLN A 183 4.42 -7.94 8.17
C GLN A 183 3.24 -6.97 8.21
N LEU A 184 2.23 -7.30 8.99
CA LEU A 184 1.00 -6.52 9.10
C LEU A 184 0.74 -6.14 10.54
N SER A 185 0.42 -4.88 10.78
CA SER A 185 0.09 -4.43 12.12
C SER A 185 -1.02 -3.36 12.13
N THR A 186 -1.84 -3.40 13.18
CA THR A 186 -2.72 -2.28 13.51
C THR A 186 -2.85 -2.16 15.02
N THR A 187 -3.06 -0.96 15.54
CA THR A 187 -3.33 -0.80 16.97
C THR A 187 -4.81 -0.94 17.26
N THR A 188 -5.65 -0.18 16.54
CA THR A 188 -7.10 -0.25 16.64
C THR A 188 -7.69 -0.55 15.27
N GLY A 189 -8.12 -1.79 15.08
CA GLY A 189 -8.67 -2.26 13.82
C GLY A 189 -8.37 -3.74 13.57
N SER A 190 -8.93 -4.26 12.51
CA SER A 190 -8.80 -5.67 12.15
C SER A 190 -7.90 -5.89 10.94
N ILE A 191 -7.25 -7.05 10.91
CA ILE A 191 -6.43 -7.49 9.78
C ILE A 191 -7.21 -8.58 9.03
N TYR A 192 -7.33 -8.41 7.72
CA TYR A 192 -7.99 -9.36 6.84
C TYR A 192 -6.99 -9.86 5.79
N LEU A 193 -6.81 -11.16 5.76
CA LEU A 193 -5.96 -11.86 4.80
C LEU A 193 -6.84 -12.75 3.92
N LYS A 194 -6.63 -12.72 2.62
CA LYS A 194 -7.27 -13.64 1.68
C LYS A 194 -6.36 -13.90 0.47
N ASP A 195 -6.70 -14.89 -0.32
CA ASP A 195 -6.09 -15.07 -1.62
C ASP A 195 -6.74 -14.13 -2.66
N THR A 196 -5.97 -13.72 -3.67
CA THR A 196 -6.44 -12.73 -4.67
C THR A 196 -7.55 -13.29 -5.55
N ASP A 197 -7.59 -14.62 -5.75
CA ASP A 197 -8.55 -15.31 -6.62
C ASP A 197 -9.90 -15.62 -5.94
N GLN A 198 -10.13 -15.07 -4.74
CA GLN A 198 -11.36 -15.25 -3.94
C GLN A 198 -12.27 -14.02 -3.88
#